data_ddf2e17142c396511ba71c5de6329503
#
_entry.id   ddf2e17142c396511ba71c5de6329503
#
_cell.length_a   1.000
_cell.length_b   1.000
_cell.length_c   1.000
_cell.angle_alpha   90.00
_cell.angle_beta   90.00
_cell.angle_gamma   90.00
#
_symmetry.space_group_name_H-M   'P 1'
#
loop_
_entity.id
_entity.type
_entity.pdbx_description
1 polymer ?
#
loop_
_entity_poly.entity_id
_entity_poly.type
_entity_poly.pdbx_seq_one_letter_code
_entity_poly.pdbx_strand_id
1 'polypeptide(L)'
;MLQSGAETYRVEDTMIRIADALNLTPSQSYVTPTGIIFQCGEEQQAKLIRIQDRTTDLQKVSRVNDISRKLCSHALSVDDAYKLLTEVDTVNQAYPVWVQIAAAALSSGCFTYMFKAGLSDFIPGVLCGGLGFSAFILLHRWVKVRFFAEFVASLLIGLLAFLLVSIGVGSQLDKIIIGSVMPLVPGLLITNAVRDLMAGHLVSGLSRGAEAFLTAFAIGSGVAVLFTIF
;
A
#
# COMPACT_ATOMS: atom_id res chain seq x y z
N MET A 1 2.54 10.06 -8.26
CA MET A 1 2.84 10.00 -6.81
C MET A 1 1.63 9.53 -5.99
N LEU A 2 0.49 10.23 -6.01
CA LEU A 2 -0.68 9.91 -5.16
C LEU A 2 -1.22 8.50 -5.43
N GLN A 3 -1.39 8.12 -6.70
CA GLN A 3 -1.77 6.76 -7.11
C GLN A 3 -0.80 5.69 -6.62
N SER A 4 0.47 6.06 -6.44
CA SER A 4 1.55 5.15 -6.07
C SER A 4 1.80 5.06 -4.57
N GLY A 5 0.94 5.65 -3.74
CA GLY A 5 0.99 5.54 -2.27
C GLY A 5 1.81 6.61 -1.56
N ALA A 6 2.07 7.76 -2.20
CA ALA A 6 2.68 8.90 -1.52
C ALA A 6 1.72 9.51 -0.48
N GLU A 7 2.29 10.12 0.54
CA GLU A 7 1.57 10.93 1.53
C GLU A 7 0.97 12.18 0.83
N THR A 8 -0.18 12.63 1.29
CA THR A 8 -0.92 13.76 0.71
C THR A 8 -0.09 15.05 0.76
N TYR A 9 0.47 15.36 1.92
CA TYR A 9 1.29 16.56 2.10
C TYR A 9 2.51 16.59 1.16
N ARG A 10 3.11 15.42 0.88
CA ARG A 10 4.25 15.32 -0.03
C ARG A 10 3.87 15.62 -1.47
N VAL A 11 2.67 15.20 -1.89
CA VAL A 11 2.16 15.48 -3.23
C VAL A 11 1.92 16.98 -3.39
N GLU A 12 1.28 17.63 -2.41
CA GLU A 12 1.05 19.08 -2.42
C GLU A 12 2.36 19.85 -2.45
N ASP A 13 3.29 19.55 -1.55
CA ASP A 13 4.62 20.20 -1.50
C ASP A 13 5.36 20.03 -2.83
N THR A 14 5.32 18.85 -3.45
CA THR A 14 5.97 18.61 -4.75
C THR A 14 5.35 19.46 -5.85
N MET A 15 4.03 19.58 -5.90
CA MET A 15 3.33 20.37 -6.91
C MET A 15 3.60 21.87 -6.76
N ILE A 16 3.54 22.39 -5.53
CA ILE A 16 3.84 23.79 -5.23
C ILE A 16 5.29 24.12 -5.59
N ARG A 17 6.26 23.29 -5.17
CA ARG A 17 7.67 23.48 -5.52
C ARG A 17 7.94 23.52 -7.02
N ILE A 18 7.30 22.65 -7.79
CA ILE A 18 7.42 22.67 -9.25
C ILE A 18 6.84 23.98 -9.81
N ALA A 19 5.69 24.42 -9.32
CA ALA A 19 5.07 25.66 -9.75
C ALA A 19 5.97 26.89 -9.43
N ASP A 20 6.53 26.93 -8.23
CA ASP A 20 7.45 28.00 -7.80
C ASP A 20 8.71 28.02 -8.64
N ALA A 21 9.30 26.85 -8.94
CA ALA A 21 10.49 26.75 -9.80
C ALA A 21 10.24 27.22 -11.23
N LEU A 22 8.96 27.21 -11.67
CA LEU A 22 8.53 27.70 -12.98
C LEU A 22 8.01 29.16 -12.95
N ASN A 23 8.13 29.85 -11.81
CA ASN A 23 7.59 31.21 -11.57
C ASN A 23 6.06 31.32 -11.80
N LEU A 24 5.33 30.24 -11.53
CA LEU A 24 3.88 30.15 -11.66
C LEU A 24 3.18 30.41 -10.31
N THR A 25 3.45 31.58 -9.73
CA THR A 25 2.91 32.02 -8.44
C THR A 25 1.83 33.08 -8.62
N PRO A 26 0.79 33.11 -7.73
CA PRO A 26 0.50 32.18 -6.65
C PRO A 26 -0.05 30.85 -7.17
N SER A 27 0.38 29.72 -6.60
CA SER A 27 -0.17 28.42 -6.90
C SER A 27 -0.87 27.83 -5.66
N GLN A 28 -1.98 27.13 -5.88
CA GLN A 28 -2.73 26.47 -4.82
C GLN A 28 -2.95 25.00 -5.16
N SER A 29 -2.77 24.13 -4.18
CA SER A 29 -2.95 22.70 -4.32
C SER A 29 -3.80 22.18 -3.17
N TYR A 30 -4.82 21.40 -3.48
CA TYR A 30 -5.60 20.63 -2.51
C TYR A 30 -5.66 19.17 -2.94
N VAL A 31 -5.12 18.31 -2.12
CA VAL A 31 -4.98 16.89 -2.43
C VAL A 31 -5.77 16.05 -1.42
N THR A 32 -6.55 15.11 -1.93
CA THR A 32 -7.22 14.05 -1.17
C THR A 32 -6.83 12.70 -1.76
N PRO A 33 -7.04 11.57 -1.06
CA PRO A 33 -6.72 10.25 -1.60
C PRO A 33 -7.41 9.92 -2.94
N THR A 34 -8.51 10.61 -3.24
CA THR A 34 -9.36 10.35 -4.42
C THR A 34 -9.33 11.45 -5.47
N GLY A 35 -8.61 12.55 -5.22
CA GLY A 35 -8.56 13.65 -6.18
C GLY A 35 -7.56 14.73 -5.84
N ILE A 36 -7.19 15.48 -6.86
CA ILE A 36 -6.28 16.63 -6.78
C ILE A 36 -7.00 17.81 -7.41
N ILE A 37 -7.04 18.94 -6.70
CA ILE A 37 -7.42 20.24 -7.23
C ILE A 37 -6.17 21.10 -7.25
N PHE A 38 -5.82 21.64 -8.40
CA PHE A 38 -4.64 22.46 -8.58
C PHE A 38 -4.97 23.70 -9.40
N GLN A 39 -4.54 24.85 -8.92
CA GLN A 39 -4.63 26.13 -9.61
C GLN A 39 -3.24 26.76 -9.70
N CYS A 40 -2.89 27.28 -10.86
CA CYS A 40 -1.61 27.89 -11.17
C CYS A 40 -1.84 29.32 -11.65
N GLY A 41 -1.45 30.31 -10.84
CA GLY A 41 -1.75 31.71 -11.11
C GLY A 41 -3.22 32.10 -10.79
N GLU A 42 -3.47 33.40 -10.69
CA GLU A 42 -4.81 33.93 -10.33
C GLU A 42 -5.81 33.83 -11.47
N GLU A 43 -5.34 33.92 -12.72
CA GLU A 43 -6.20 33.97 -13.91
C GLU A 43 -6.55 32.58 -14.48
N GLN A 44 -5.86 31.53 -14.04
CA GLN A 44 -6.09 30.18 -14.55
C GLN A 44 -7.20 29.46 -13.76
N GLN A 45 -8.02 28.71 -14.48
CA GLN A 45 -9.04 27.89 -13.86
C GLN A 45 -8.43 26.73 -13.05
N ALA A 46 -9.01 26.43 -11.90
CA ALA A 46 -8.64 25.27 -11.11
C ALA A 46 -8.89 23.97 -11.89
N LYS A 47 -7.90 23.10 -11.95
CA LYS A 47 -7.97 21.80 -12.61
C LYS A 47 -8.24 20.70 -11.57
N LEU A 48 -9.29 19.93 -11.79
CA LEU A 48 -9.61 18.76 -10.98
C LEU A 48 -9.14 17.50 -11.70
N ILE A 49 -8.38 16.65 -10.99
CA ILE A 49 -7.96 15.32 -11.45
C ILE A 49 -8.46 14.29 -10.47
N ARG A 50 -9.30 13.37 -10.93
CA ARG A 50 -9.82 12.27 -10.12
C ARG A 50 -8.86 11.08 -10.11
N ILE A 51 -8.63 10.52 -8.93
CA ILE A 51 -7.82 9.31 -8.72
C ILE A 51 -8.78 8.14 -8.48
N GLN A 52 -8.83 7.19 -9.42
CA GLN A 52 -9.71 6.02 -9.33
C GLN A 52 -8.94 4.79 -8.85
N ASP A 53 -7.78 4.54 -9.44
CA ASP A 53 -6.96 3.38 -9.11
C ASP A 53 -5.78 3.80 -8.24
N ARG A 54 -5.51 3.00 -7.20
CA ARG A 54 -4.39 3.20 -6.29
C ARG A 54 -3.60 1.90 -6.17
N THR A 55 -2.30 2.05 -6.32
CA THR A 55 -1.32 0.96 -6.17
C THR A 55 -0.25 1.39 -5.18
N THR A 56 0.61 0.49 -4.78
CA THR A 56 1.79 0.83 -3.99
C THR A 56 3.03 0.67 -4.86
N ASP A 57 3.61 1.81 -5.26
CA ASP A 57 4.87 1.88 -6.02
C ASP A 57 5.72 3.03 -5.49
N LEU A 58 6.45 2.77 -4.42
CA LEU A 58 7.30 3.77 -3.77
C LEU A 58 8.49 4.18 -4.63
N GLN A 59 8.87 3.37 -5.63
CA GLN A 59 9.93 3.71 -6.56
C GLN A 59 9.49 4.85 -7.49
N LYS A 60 8.25 4.81 -7.99
CA LYS A 60 7.66 5.95 -8.73
C LYS A 60 7.62 7.21 -7.88
N VAL A 61 7.22 7.09 -6.61
CA VAL A 61 7.21 8.23 -5.67
C VAL A 61 8.61 8.84 -5.52
N SER A 62 9.63 7.99 -5.31
CA SER A 62 11.02 8.43 -5.16
C SER A 62 11.55 9.11 -6.41
N ARG A 63 11.29 8.55 -7.61
CA ARG A 63 11.72 9.13 -8.89
C ARG A 63 11.10 10.50 -9.14
N VAL A 64 9.77 10.65 -8.92
CA VAL A 64 9.11 11.96 -9.11
C VAL A 64 9.68 13.00 -8.13
N ASN A 65 9.94 12.61 -6.89
CA ASN A 65 10.55 13.49 -5.91
C ASN A 65 11.99 13.90 -6.31
N ASP A 66 12.80 12.99 -6.87
CA ASP A 66 14.13 13.31 -7.38
C ASP A 66 14.07 14.28 -8.58
N ILE A 67 13.16 14.03 -9.53
CA ILE A 67 12.94 14.92 -10.69
C ILE A 67 12.53 16.33 -10.21
N SER A 68 11.59 16.42 -9.28
CA SER A 68 11.14 17.71 -8.74
C SER A 68 12.29 18.49 -8.08
N ARG A 69 13.14 17.81 -7.30
CA ARG A 69 14.31 18.44 -6.68
C ARG A 69 15.34 18.93 -7.68
N LYS A 70 15.62 18.13 -8.72
CA LYS A 70 16.55 18.52 -9.79
C LYS A 70 16.03 19.69 -10.60
N LEU A 71 14.73 19.75 -10.85
CA LEU A 71 14.09 20.89 -11.51
C LEU A 71 14.20 22.16 -10.66
N CYS A 72 13.88 22.09 -9.37
CA CYS A 72 13.98 23.22 -8.44
C CYS A 72 15.42 23.73 -8.22
N SER A 73 16.43 22.86 -8.36
CA SER A 73 17.85 23.24 -8.30
C SER A 73 18.41 23.71 -9.65
N HIS A 74 17.59 23.87 -10.67
CA HIS A 74 17.99 24.17 -12.05
C HIS A 74 19.00 23.19 -12.66
N ALA A 75 19.11 21.98 -12.08
CA ALA A 75 19.95 20.90 -12.61
C ALA A 75 19.30 20.13 -13.77
N LEU A 76 18.01 20.40 -14.03
CA LEU A 76 17.22 19.77 -15.08
C LEU A 76 16.41 20.84 -15.81
N SER A 77 16.33 20.75 -17.15
CA SER A 77 15.43 21.59 -17.92
C SER A 77 13.97 21.18 -17.75
N VAL A 78 13.05 22.12 -18.06
CA VAL A 78 11.60 21.84 -18.00
C VAL A 78 11.21 20.71 -18.95
N ASP A 79 11.76 20.74 -20.18
CA ASP A 79 11.48 19.74 -21.21
C ASP A 79 11.98 18.33 -20.82
N ASP A 80 13.16 18.27 -20.21
CA ASP A 80 13.72 17.01 -19.75
C ASP A 80 12.96 16.48 -18.53
N ALA A 81 12.56 17.37 -17.60
CA ALA A 81 11.71 16.98 -16.47
C ALA A 81 10.38 16.43 -16.95
N TYR A 82 9.75 17.05 -17.95
CA TYR A 82 8.50 16.57 -18.54
C TYR A 82 8.65 15.18 -19.18
N LYS A 83 9.73 14.96 -19.94
CA LYS A 83 10.02 13.65 -20.54
C LYS A 83 10.20 12.57 -19.48
N LEU A 84 11.00 12.85 -18.45
CA LEU A 84 11.24 11.90 -17.34
C LEU A 84 9.96 11.59 -16.55
N LEU A 85 9.12 12.60 -16.28
CA LEU A 85 7.83 12.40 -15.62
C LEU A 85 6.89 11.54 -16.45
N THR A 86 6.87 11.76 -17.78
CA THR A 86 6.07 10.94 -18.72
C THR A 86 6.57 9.49 -18.77
N GLU A 87 7.91 9.30 -18.76
CA GLU A 87 8.51 7.97 -18.68
C GLU A 87 8.09 7.25 -17.39
N VAL A 88 8.18 7.93 -16.23
CA VAL A 88 7.76 7.37 -14.93
C VAL A 88 6.28 6.99 -14.93
N ASP A 89 5.43 7.74 -15.61
CA ASP A 89 4.00 7.45 -15.69
C ASP A 89 3.73 6.20 -16.52
N THR A 90 4.38 6.07 -17.67
CA THR A 90 4.13 4.99 -18.65
C THR A 90 4.78 3.66 -18.26
N VAL A 91 5.94 3.69 -17.60
CA VAL A 91 6.66 2.45 -17.25
C VAL A 91 6.01 1.78 -16.03
N ASN A 92 5.49 0.57 -16.24
CA ASN A 92 5.04 -0.28 -15.15
C ASN A 92 6.21 -1.09 -14.61
N GLN A 93 6.69 -0.74 -13.41
CA GLN A 93 7.82 -1.41 -12.74
C GLN A 93 7.36 -2.42 -11.67
N ALA A 94 6.08 -2.77 -11.63
CA ALA A 94 5.58 -3.76 -10.68
C ALA A 94 6.26 -5.12 -10.90
N TYR A 95 6.73 -5.72 -9.81
CA TYR A 95 7.30 -7.06 -9.87
C TYR A 95 6.27 -8.08 -10.35
N PRO A 96 6.68 -9.11 -11.10
CA PRO A 96 5.78 -10.16 -11.53
C PRO A 96 5.13 -10.86 -10.34
N VAL A 97 3.91 -11.33 -10.52
CA VAL A 97 3.05 -11.87 -9.43
C VAL A 97 3.75 -13.00 -8.66
N TRP A 98 4.50 -13.86 -9.34
CA TRP A 98 5.22 -14.95 -8.68
C TRP A 98 6.29 -14.46 -7.69
N VAL A 99 6.97 -13.33 -8.00
CA VAL A 99 7.94 -12.70 -7.09
C VAL A 99 7.21 -12.13 -5.87
N GLN A 100 6.06 -11.49 -6.07
CA GLN A 100 5.25 -10.97 -4.97
C GLN A 100 4.79 -12.10 -4.03
N ILE A 101 4.34 -13.22 -4.59
CA ILE A 101 3.93 -14.40 -3.80
C ILE A 101 5.12 -15.00 -3.06
N ALA A 102 6.27 -15.15 -3.71
CA ALA A 102 7.47 -15.68 -3.07
C ALA A 102 7.96 -14.76 -1.93
N ALA A 103 7.93 -13.45 -2.14
CA ALA A 103 8.27 -12.46 -1.10
C ALA A 103 7.28 -12.51 0.08
N ALA A 104 5.98 -12.60 -0.19
CA ALA A 104 4.96 -12.73 0.83
C ALA A 104 5.12 -14.03 1.63
N ALA A 105 5.38 -15.16 0.96
CA ALA A 105 5.62 -16.44 1.59
C ALA A 105 6.83 -16.38 2.53
N LEU A 106 7.97 -15.91 2.02
CA LEU A 106 9.20 -15.83 2.80
C LEU A 106 9.06 -14.86 3.98
N SER A 107 8.47 -13.69 3.77
CA SER A 107 8.23 -12.72 4.84
C SER A 107 7.32 -13.29 5.92
N SER A 108 6.28 -14.04 5.56
CA SER A 108 5.39 -14.70 6.54
C SER A 108 6.14 -15.68 7.43
N GLY A 109 7.01 -16.52 6.88
CA GLY A 109 7.87 -17.41 7.68
C GLY A 109 8.80 -16.62 8.60
N CYS A 110 9.42 -15.55 8.10
CA CYS A 110 10.28 -14.68 8.91
C CYS A 110 9.49 -14.01 10.06
N PHE A 111 8.28 -13.51 9.80
CA PHE A 111 7.41 -12.95 10.85
C PHE A 111 6.99 -14.00 11.87
N THR A 112 6.63 -15.22 11.43
CA THR A 112 6.31 -16.33 12.33
C THR A 112 7.48 -16.58 13.30
N TYR A 113 8.70 -16.65 12.80
CA TYR A 113 9.89 -16.80 13.64
C TYR A 113 10.13 -15.60 14.55
N MET A 114 9.95 -14.38 14.03
CA MET A 114 10.10 -13.13 14.80
C MET A 114 9.12 -13.03 15.97
N PHE A 115 7.93 -13.59 15.85
CA PHE A 115 6.93 -13.70 16.92
C PHE A 115 7.22 -14.83 17.91
N LYS A 116 8.47 -15.32 17.94
CA LYS A 116 8.95 -16.37 18.88
C LYS A 116 8.32 -17.74 18.65
N ALA A 117 7.90 -18.05 17.43
CA ALA A 117 7.60 -19.42 17.05
C ALA A 117 8.92 -20.22 16.88
N GLY A 118 8.82 -21.54 17.01
CA GLY A 118 9.95 -22.43 16.75
C GLY A 118 10.31 -22.47 15.26
N LEU A 119 11.52 -22.98 14.95
CA LEU A 119 11.92 -23.22 13.55
C LEU A 119 10.99 -24.22 12.84
N SER A 120 10.32 -25.09 13.60
CA SER A 120 9.29 -26.00 13.09
C SER A 120 8.10 -25.26 12.47
N ASP A 121 7.80 -24.06 12.95
CA ASP A 121 6.65 -23.25 12.50
C ASP A 121 7.00 -22.33 11.33
N PHE A 122 8.29 -22.20 10.96
CA PHE A 122 8.75 -21.39 9.85
C PHE A 122 8.16 -21.86 8.50
N ILE A 123 8.25 -23.16 8.22
CA ILE A 123 7.72 -23.76 6.97
C ILE A 123 6.20 -23.61 6.90
N PRO A 124 5.41 -23.96 7.93
CA PRO A 124 3.99 -23.64 7.97
C PRO A 124 3.66 -22.17 7.70
N GLY A 125 4.42 -21.23 8.31
CA GLY A 125 4.25 -19.81 8.08
C GLY A 125 4.48 -19.41 6.61
N VAL A 126 5.54 -19.95 5.97
CA VAL A 126 5.81 -19.74 4.54
C VAL A 126 4.66 -20.25 3.67
N LEU A 127 4.18 -21.46 3.93
CA LEU A 127 3.11 -22.07 3.14
C LEU A 127 1.78 -21.32 3.30
N CYS A 128 1.37 -21.05 4.54
CA CYS A 128 0.14 -20.33 4.83
C CYS A 128 0.14 -18.92 4.24
N GLY A 129 1.25 -18.18 4.42
CA GLY A 129 1.39 -16.82 3.88
C GLY A 129 1.43 -16.80 2.35
N GLY A 130 2.15 -17.71 1.72
CA GLY A 130 2.22 -17.81 0.26
C GLY A 130 0.88 -18.17 -0.37
N LEU A 131 0.18 -19.18 0.15
CA LEU A 131 -1.12 -19.60 -0.34
C LEU A 131 -2.20 -18.54 -0.03
N GLY A 132 -2.19 -17.95 1.16
CA GLY A 132 -3.11 -16.89 1.54
C GLY A 132 -2.96 -15.65 0.68
N PHE A 133 -1.73 -15.21 0.41
CA PHE A 133 -1.48 -14.07 -0.47
C PHE A 133 -1.85 -14.36 -1.94
N SER A 134 -1.65 -15.60 -2.40
CA SER A 134 -2.10 -16.05 -3.72
C SER A 134 -3.62 -15.97 -3.84
N ALA A 135 -4.33 -16.47 -2.82
CA ALA A 135 -5.78 -16.40 -2.74
C ALA A 135 -6.28 -14.93 -2.74
N PHE A 136 -5.62 -14.05 -1.97
CA PHE A 136 -5.92 -12.62 -1.98
C PHE A 136 -5.82 -12.01 -3.38
N ILE A 137 -4.70 -12.25 -4.10
CA ILE A 137 -4.52 -11.71 -5.46
C ILE A 137 -5.61 -12.24 -6.40
N LEU A 138 -5.91 -13.52 -6.34
CA LEU A 138 -6.92 -14.15 -7.20
C LEU A 138 -8.32 -13.58 -6.93
N LEU A 139 -8.73 -13.56 -5.67
CA LEU A 139 -10.03 -13.03 -5.26
C LEU A 139 -10.19 -11.55 -5.57
N HIS A 140 -9.13 -10.76 -5.33
CA HIS A 140 -9.16 -9.32 -5.63
C HIS A 140 -9.35 -9.05 -7.13
N ARG A 141 -8.76 -9.88 -8.00
CA ARG A 141 -8.97 -9.77 -9.46
C ARG A 141 -10.40 -10.10 -9.88
N TRP A 142 -11.04 -11.07 -9.22
CA TRP A 142 -12.37 -11.55 -9.59
C TRP A 142 -13.48 -10.67 -9.01
N VAL A 143 -13.43 -10.40 -7.71
CA VAL A 143 -14.52 -9.74 -6.99
C VAL A 143 -14.37 -8.21 -7.00
N LYS A 144 -13.14 -7.69 -7.19
CA LYS A 144 -12.80 -6.26 -7.14
C LYS A 144 -13.19 -5.54 -5.84
N VAL A 145 -13.59 -6.29 -4.80
CA VAL A 145 -13.88 -5.77 -3.46
C VAL A 145 -12.73 -6.20 -2.54
N ARG A 146 -11.89 -5.26 -2.20
CA ARG A 146 -10.65 -5.50 -1.46
C ARG A 146 -10.90 -6.16 -0.10
N PHE A 147 -11.81 -5.61 0.69
CA PHE A 147 -12.09 -6.11 2.05
C PHE A 147 -12.62 -7.54 2.06
N PHE A 148 -13.41 -7.93 1.06
CA PHE A 148 -13.87 -9.30 0.91
C PHE A 148 -12.72 -10.25 0.59
N ALA A 149 -11.80 -9.85 -0.29
CA ALA A 149 -10.63 -10.64 -0.62
C ALA A 149 -9.70 -10.83 0.59
N GLU A 150 -9.52 -9.79 1.42
CA GLU A 150 -8.75 -9.83 2.66
C GLU A 150 -9.38 -10.75 3.71
N PHE A 151 -10.71 -10.67 3.88
CA PHE A 151 -11.46 -11.55 4.78
C PHE A 151 -11.31 -13.03 4.39
N VAL A 152 -11.57 -13.38 3.14
CA VAL A 152 -11.48 -14.77 2.67
C VAL A 152 -10.04 -15.28 2.70
N ALA A 153 -9.07 -14.46 2.32
CA ALA A 153 -7.66 -14.83 2.38
C ALA A 153 -7.21 -15.14 3.82
N SER A 154 -7.60 -14.29 4.79
CA SER A 154 -7.25 -14.51 6.20
C SER A 154 -7.95 -15.73 6.80
N LEU A 155 -9.21 -15.99 6.42
CA LEU A 155 -9.91 -17.22 6.78
C LEU A 155 -9.19 -18.47 6.24
N LEU A 156 -8.76 -18.44 4.97
CA LEU A 156 -7.98 -19.52 4.34
C LEU A 156 -6.62 -19.72 5.04
N ILE A 157 -5.93 -18.64 5.40
CA ILE A 157 -4.69 -18.72 6.20
C ILE A 157 -4.96 -19.47 7.51
N GLY A 158 -6.02 -19.09 8.22
CA GLY A 158 -6.39 -19.72 9.47
C GLY A 158 -6.70 -21.21 9.32
N LEU A 159 -7.51 -21.58 8.32
CA LEU A 159 -7.84 -22.98 8.02
C LEU A 159 -6.60 -23.82 7.66
N LEU A 160 -5.71 -23.28 6.83
CA LEU A 160 -4.46 -23.94 6.46
C LEU A 160 -3.53 -24.12 7.67
N ALA A 161 -3.40 -23.09 8.50
CA ALA A 161 -2.60 -23.16 9.71
C ALA A 161 -3.15 -24.22 10.68
N PHE A 162 -4.47 -24.25 10.89
CA PHE A 162 -5.12 -25.26 11.70
C PHE A 162 -4.89 -26.68 11.17
N LEU A 163 -5.03 -26.88 9.85
CA LEU A 163 -4.78 -28.16 9.21
C LEU A 163 -3.32 -28.62 9.41
N LEU A 164 -2.35 -27.73 9.17
CA LEU A 164 -0.91 -28.06 9.31
C LEU A 164 -0.54 -28.42 10.75
N VAL A 165 -1.08 -27.71 11.74
CA VAL A 165 -0.88 -28.02 13.16
C VAL A 165 -1.54 -29.35 13.53
N SER A 166 -2.74 -29.63 13.03
CA SER A 166 -3.48 -30.88 13.32
C SER A 166 -2.76 -32.13 12.78
N ILE A 167 -2.04 -32.01 11.67
CA ILE A 167 -1.23 -33.11 11.11
C ILE A 167 0.20 -33.14 11.66
N GLY A 168 0.52 -32.28 12.65
CA GLY A 168 1.83 -32.29 13.32
C GLY A 168 2.96 -31.59 12.57
N VAL A 169 2.67 -30.82 11.52
CA VAL A 169 3.68 -30.06 10.74
C VAL A 169 4.05 -28.73 11.40
N GLY A 170 3.23 -28.21 12.31
CA GLY A 170 3.48 -27.03 13.12
C GLY A 170 3.08 -27.23 14.56
N SER A 171 3.48 -26.31 15.46
CA SER A 171 3.20 -26.42 16.91
C SER A 171 2.42 -25.24 17.47
N GLN A 172 2.59 -24.02 16.94
CA GLN A 172 2.01 -22.80 17.52
C GLN A 172 1.08 -22.11 16.52
N LEU A 173 -0.19 -22.55 16.55
CA LEU A 173 -1.24 -22.10 15.64
C LEU A 173 -1.37 -20.58 15.58
N ASP A 174 -1.43 -19.92 16.74
CA ASP A 174 -1.55 -18.47 16.89
C ASP A 174 -0.43 -17.71 16.16
N LYS A 175 0.81 -18.15 16.33
CA LYS A 175 1.98 -17.49 15.72
C LYS A 175 2.10 -17.73 14.22
N ILE A 176 1.72 -18.93 13.76
CA ILE A 176 1.65 -19.23 12.33
C ILE A 176 0.60 -18.33 11.68
N ILE A 177 -0.59 -18.16 12.27
CA ILE A 177 -1.64 -17.29 11.74
C ILE A 177 -1.16 -15.84 11.71
N ILE A 178 -0.67 -15.31 12.85
CA ILE A 178 -0.22 -13.91 12.95
C ILE A 178 0.89 -13.63 11.94
N GLY A 179 1.90 -14.50 11.83
CA GLY A 179 3.00 -14.33 10.88
C GLY A 179 2.52 -14.38 9.42
N SER A 180 1.56 -15.27 9.13
CA SER A 180 1.06 -15.47 7.77
C SER A 180 0.14 -14.37 7.26
N VAL A 181 -0.56 -13.64 8.13
CA VAL A 181 -1.41 -12.51 7.72
C VAL A 181 -0.63 -11.20 7.55
N MET A 182 0.63 -11.12 7.98
CA MET A 182 1.44 -9.89 7.91
C MET A 182 1.52 -9.25 6.53
N PRO A 183 1.64 -9.99 5.41
CA PRO A 183 1.63 -9.39 4.08
C PRO A 183 0.30 -8.71 3.71
N LEU A 184 -0.80 -9.04 4.38
CA LEU A 184 -2.13 -8.44 4.17
C LEU A 184 -2.35 -7.19 5.03
N VAL A 185 -1.57 -7.01 6.11
CA VAL A 185 -1.73 -5.89 7.04
C VAL A 185 -1.50 -4.56 6.35
N PRO A 186 -2.40 -3.56 6.51
CA PRO A 186 -2.35 -2.29 5.78
C PRO A 186 -1.34 -1.29 6.39
N GLY A 187 -0.08 -1.71 6.60
CA GLY A 187 0.93 -0.93 7.32
C GLY A 187 1.20 0.43 6.68
N LEU A 188 1.32 0.49 5.35
CA LEU A 188 1.54 1.75 4.64
C LEU A 188 0.35 2.70 4.76
N LEU A 189 -0.89 2.18 4.70
CA LEU A 189 -2.09 3.00 4.89
C LEU A 189 -2.14 3.61 6.29
N ILE A 190 -1.83 2.81 7.33
CA ILE A 190 -1.78 3.28 8.72
C ILE A 190 -0.71 4.38 8.88
N THR A 191 0.49 4.13 8.38
CA THR A 191 1.60 5.09 8.49
C THR A 191 1.29 6.40 7.77
N ASN A 192 0.74 6.33 6.56
CA ASN A 192 0.37 7.51 5.78
C ASN A 192 -0.83 8.24 6.41
N ALA A 193 -1.81 7.53 6.98
CA ALA A 193 -2.92 8.14 7.70
C ALA A 193 -2.41 9.00 8.87
N VAL A 194 -1.53 8.43 9.71
CA VAL A 194 -0.94 9.16 10.85
C VAL A 194 -0.14 10.37 10.38
N ARG A 195 0.69 10.22 9.34
CA ARG A 195 1.49 11.32 8.78
C ARG A 195 0.62 12.44 8.22
N ASP A 196 -0.43 12.10 7.47
CA ASP A 196 -1.36 13.08 6.93
C ASP A 196 -2.11 13.83 8.05
N LEU A 197 -2.54 13.13 9.11
CA LEU A 197 -3.15 13.77 10.30
C LEU A 197 -2.18 14.73 10.99
N MET A 198 -0.93 14.30 11.21
CA MET A 198 0.10 15.14 11.85
C MET A 198 0.46 16.36 10.99
N ALA A 199 0.37 16.25 9.67
CA ALA A 199 0.59 17.35 8.73
C ALA A 199 -0.63 18.27 8.57
N GLY A 200 -1.77 18.00 9.25
CA GLY A 200 -2.99 18.80 9.16
C GLY A 200 -3.94 18.41 8.01
N HIS A 201 -3.61 17.40 7.21
CA HIS A 201 -4.47 16.91 6.15
C HIS A 201 -5.55 15.96 6.70
N LEU A 202 -6.47 16.50 7.50
CA LEU A 202 -7.43 15.73 8.28
C LEU A 202 -8.32 14.82 7.43
N VAL A 203 -8.82 15.32 6.29
CA VAL A 203 -9.68 14.52 5.39
C VAL A 203 -8.93 13.33 4.83
N SER A 204 -7.71 13.53 4.39
CA SER A 204 -6.86 12.47 3.84
C SER A 204 -6.48 11.44 4.90
N GLY A 205 -6.07 11.91 6.07
CA GLY A 205 -5.70 11.04 7.18
C GLY A 205 -6.86 10.20 7.69
N LEU A 206 -8.04 10.80 7.87
CA LEU A 206 -9.26 10.07 8.27
C LEU A 206 -9.69 9.05 7.21
N SER A 207 -9.68 9.43 5.93
CA SER A 207 -10.05 8.52 4.84
C SER A 207 -9.14 7.30 4.77
N ARG A 208 -7.82 7.50 4.84
CA ARG A 208 -6.83 6.40 4.87
C ARG A 208 -6.92 5.58 6.14
N GLY A 209 -7.17 6.22 7.28
CA GLY A 209 -7.39 5.55 8.57
C GLY A 209 -8.60 4.64 8.56
N ALA A 210 -9.73 5.13 7.99
CA ALA A 210 -10.94 4.32 7.84
C ALA A 210 -10.71 3.12 6.91
N GLU A 211 -10.00 3.31 5.78
CA GLU A 211 -9.64 2.21 4.88
C GLU A 211 -8.74 1.17 5.58
N ALA A 212 -7.73 1.63 6.34
CA ALA A 212 -6.86 0.75 7.11
C ALA A 212 -7.62 -0.01 8.19
N PHE A 213 -8.55 0.65 8.88
CA PHE A 213 -9.41 0.01 9.88
C PHE A 213 -10.29 -1.09 9.27
N LEU A 214 -10.95 -0.81 8.14
CA LEU A 214 -11.78 -1.80 7.45
C LEU A 214 -10.96 -3.02 6.98
N THR A 215 -9.76 -2.80 6.46
CA THR A 215 -8.83 -3.89 6.11
C THR A 215 -8.46 -4.72 7.35
N ALA A 216 -8.04 -4.08 8.44
CA ALA A 216 -7.67 -4.78 9.67
C ALA A 216 -8.86 -5.54 10.26
N PHE A 217 -10.06 -4.94 10.23
CA PHE A 217 -11.30 -5.58 10.66
C PHE A 217 -11.65 -6.79 9.79
N ALA A 218 -11.50 -6.71 8.48
CA ALA A 218 -11.73 -7.82 7.55
C ALA A 218 -10.79 -9.00 7.86
N ILE A 219 -9.49 -8.72 8.04
CA ILE A 219 -8.49 -9.73 8.39
C ILE A 219 -8.83 -10.37 9.75
N GLY A 220 -9.08 -9.55 10.77
CA GLY A 220 -9.41 -10.03 12.11
C GLY A 220 -10.69 -10.85 12.14
N SER A 221 -11.73 -10.43 11.40
CA SER A 221 -12.98 -11.18 11.28
C SER A 221 -12.79 -12.51 10.57
N GLY A 222 -11.97 -12.58 9.52
CA GLY A 222 -11.66 -13.84 8.83
C GLY A 222 -10.98 -14.85 9.76
N VAL A 223 -10.02 -14.39 10.57
CA VAL A 223 -9.37 -15.24 11.58
C VAL A 223 -10.33 -15.62 12.71
N ALA A 224 -11.18 -14.68 13.17
CA ALA A 224 -12.13 -14.93 14.26
C ALA A 224 -13.15 -16.03 13.91
N VAL A 225 -13.61 -16.07 12.65
CA VAL A 225 -14.53 -17.13 12.17
C VAL A 225 -13.93 -18.52 12.37
N LEU A 226 -12.62 -18.69 12.15
CA LEU A 226 -11.95 -19.96 12.42
C LEU A 226 -12.16 -20.42 13.87
N PHE A 227 -11.90 -19.53 14.84
CA PHE A 227 -12.02 -19.85 16.27
C PHE A 227 -13.46 -20.01 16.76
N THR A 228 -14.46 -19.69 15.93
CA THR A 228 -15.87 -19.98 16.25
C THR A 228 -16.31 -21.34 15.72
N ILE A 229 -15.57 -21.90 14.74
CA ILE A 229 -15.90 -23.20 14.13
C ILE A 229 -15.13 -24.34 14.80
N PHE A 230 -13.93 -24.06 15.29
CA PHE A 230 -13.00 -25.02 15.90
C PHE A 230 -12.59 -24.58 17.31
#